data_a858adf63d4cf78d44eb5907842409d8
#
_entry.id   a858adf63d4cf78d44eb5907842409d8
#
_cell.length_a   1.000
_cell.length_b   1.000
_cell.length_c   1.000
_cell.angle_alpha   90.00
_cell.angle_beta   90.00
_cell.angle_gamma   90.00
#
_symmetry.space_group_name_H-M   'P 1'
#
loop_
_entity.id
_entity.type
_entity.pdbx_description
1 polymer ?
#
loop_
_entity_poly.entity_id
_entity_poly.type
_entity_poly.pdbx_seq_one_letter_code
_entity_poly.pdbx_strand_id
1 'polypeptide(L)'
;MIVSDKIILGLDPGTTTMGYGIIRIRKNKMEMISTGVIHLHKLENHELKLKKIFEKVSFLVDEYLPDEVAIEAPFFGKNVQSMLKLGRAQGVAMAAVLTKDLPIQEYAPRKIKQAITGNGNASKEQVAKMLQSLLKLKELPKKLDATDGLAAAVCHFFQGGKPDSGKKNYSDWD
;
A
#
# COMPACT_ATOMS: atom_id res chain seq x y z
N MET A 1 -15.41 -22.81 13.97
CA MET A 1 -15.27 -21.71 12.99
C MET A 1 -13.89 -21.79 12.37
N ILE A 2 -13.82 -22.03 11.07
CA ILE A 2 -12.57 -21.94 10.32
C ILE A 2 -12.30 -20.44 10.20
N VAL A 3 -11.32 -19.92 10.95
CA VAL A 3 -10.83 -18.54 10.76
C VAL A 3 -10.10 -18.56 9.43
N SER A 4 -10.73 -18.07 8.37
CA SER A 4 -10.09 -17.93 7.07
C SER A 4 -8.89 -16.99 7.21
N ASP A 5 -7.76 -17.38 6.62
CA ASP A 5 -6.62 -16.47 6.48
C ASP A 5 -7.06 -15.26 5.66
N LYS A 6 -6.61 -14.07 6.04
CA LYS A 6 -6.88 -12.82 5.32
C LYS A 6 -5.59 -12.31 4.73
N ILE A 7 -5.61 -11.91 3.46
CA ILE A 7 -4.47 -11.32 2.76
C ILE A 7 -4.73 -9.83 2.52
N ILE A 8 -3.77 -9.00 2.88
CA ILE A 8 -3.81 -7.56 2.70
C ILE A 8 -2.65 -7.16 1.78
N LEU A 9 -2.97 -6.46 0.69
CA LEU A 9 -2.01 -5.81 -0.18
C LEU A 9 -1.88 -4.34 0.23
N GLY A 10 -0.67 -3.90 0.53
CA GLY A 10 -0.34 -2.50 0.77
C GLY A 10 0.41 -1.90 -0.41
N LEU A 11 0.05 -0.69 -0.80
CA LEU A 11 0.63 0.05 -1.93
C LEU A 11 1.06 1.44 -1.48
N ASP A 12 2.26 1.85 -1.89
CA ASP A 12 2.77 3.21 -1.79
C ASP A 12 3.04 3.77 -3.19
N PRO A 13 2.08 4.50 -3.78
CA PRO A 13 2.21 5.02 -5.14
C PRO A 13 3.31 6.07 -5.25
N GLY A 14 4.09 5.97 -6.33
CA GLY A 14 5.13 6.93 -6.67
C GLY A 14 5.29 7.08 -8.17
N THR A 15 6.04 8.10 -8.59
CA THR A 15 6.35 8.37 -10.01
C THR A 15 7.73 7.91 -10.44
N THR A 16 8.59 7.58 -9.49
CA THR A 16 9.95 7.05 -9.71
C THR A 16 10.03 5.59 -9.31
N THR A 17 9.42 5.27 -8.19
CA THR A 17 9.25 3.93 -7.64
C THR A 17 7.87 3.81 -7.04
N MET A 18 7.34 2.61 -6.99
CA MET A 18 6.13 2.27 -6.24
C MET A 18 6.44 1.09 -5.32
N GLY A 19 6.25 1.28 -4.03
CA GLY A 19 6.42 0.22 -3.03
C GLY A 19 5.17 -0.66 -2.92
N TYR A 20 5.36 -1.94 -2.65
CA TYR A 20 4.27 -2.84 -2.29
C TYR A 20 4.66 -3.78 -1.16
N GLY A 21 3.68 -4.20 -0.39
CA GLY A 21 3.85 -5.22 0.63
C GLY A 21 2.59 -6.06 0.78
N ILE A 22 2.78 -7.35 1.03
CA ILE A 22 1.68 -8.31 1.17
C ILE A 22 1.86 -9.03 2.49
N ILE A 23 0.82 -8.99 3.32
CA ILE A 23 0.78 -9.69 4.58
C ILE A 23 -0.39 -10.66 4.63
N ARG A 24 -0.17 -11.78 5.32
CA ARG A 24 -1.22 -12.74 5.69
C ARG A 24 -1.55 -12.56 7.15
N ILE A 25 -2.84 -12.57 7.46
CA ILE A 25 -3.34 -12.57 8.82
C ILE A 25 -3.89 -13.96 9.13
N ARG A 26 -3.28 -14.62 10.10
CA ARG A 26 -3.73 -15.94 10.60
C ARG A 26 -3.84 -15.89 12.11
N LYS A 27 -5.00 -16.23 12.66
CA LYS A 27 -5.24 -16.23 14.12
C LYS A 27 -4.72 -14.93 14.78
N ASN A 28 -5.02 -13.79 14.19
CA ASN A 28 -4.60 -12.44 14.63
C ASN A 28 -3.08 -12.19 14.65
N LYS A 29 -2.31 -13.01 13.92
CA LYS A 29 -0.87 -12.81 13.71
C LYS A 29 -0.59 -12.41 12.28
N MET A 30 0.32 -11.45 12.11
CA MET A 30 0.78 -11.00 10.79
C MET A 30 1.99 -11.82 10.34
N GLU A 31 2.00 -12.18 9.07
CA GLU A 31 3.13 -12.79 8.38
C GLU A 31 3.35 -12.05 7.05
N MET A 32 4.58 -11.63 6.79
CA MET A 32 4.93 -11.06 5.48
C MET A 32 5.03 -12.17 4.44
N ILE A 33 4.23 -12.05 3.36
CA ILE A 33 4.30 -12.96 2.21
C ILE A 33 5.33 -12.44 1.20
N SER A 34 5.22 -11.16 0.85
CA SER A 34 6.06 -10.53 -0.17
C SER A 34 6.18 -9.03 0.07
N THR A 35 7.27 -8.45 -0.36
CA THR A 35 7.46 -7.00 -0.39
C THR A 35 8.44 -6.66 -1.51
N GLY A 36 8.30 -5.49 -2.10
CA GLY A 36 9.20 -5.07 -3.17
C GLY A 36 8.90 -3.69 -3.70
N VAL A 37 9.61 -3.35 -4.77
CA VAL A 37 9.56 -2.06 -5.44
C VAL A 37 9.34 -2.26 -6.94
N ILE A 38 8.38 -1.52 -7.47
CA ILE A 38 8.15 -1.39 -8.92
C ILE A 38 8.98 -0.20 -9.39
N HIS A 39 9.98 -0.46 -10.23
CA HIS A 39 10.86 0.58 -10.77
C HIS A 39 10.24 1.25 -11.98
N LEU A 40 10.06 2.57 -11.92
CA LEU A 40 9.46 3.39 -12.96
C LEU A 40 10.45 4.38 -13.60
N HIS A 41 11.60 4.62 -12.94
CA HIS A 41 12.58 5.64 -13.34
C HIS A 41 13.22 5.40 -14.70
N LYS A 42 13.24 4.15 -15.20
CA LYS A 42 13.80 3.79 -16.51
C LYS A 42 12.83 3.99 -17.66
N LEU A 43 11.59 4.36 -17.38
CA LEU A 43 10.57 4.57 -18.41
C LEU A 43 10.61 6.02 -18.90
N GLU A 44 10.57 6.21 -20.22
CA GLU A 44 10.81 7.48 -20.88
C GLU A 44 9.77 8.55 -20.56
N ASN A 45 8.49 8.17 -20.48
CA ASN A 45 7.40 9.12 -20.27
C ASN A 45 6.44 8.68 -19.16
N HIS A 46 5.55 9.60 -18.78
CA HIS A 46 4.62 9.38 -17.68
C HIS A 46 3.56 8.32 -18.02
N GLU A 47 3.11 8.27 -19.26
CA GLU A 47 2.09 7.32 -19.73
C GLU A 47 2.57 5.87 -19.62
N LEU A 48 3.83 5.59 -19.97
CA LEU A 48 4.43 4.27 -19.81
C LEU A 48 4.57 3.88 -18.34
N LYS A 49 4.83 4.86 -17.47
CA LYS A 49 4.84 4.62 -16.02
C LYS A 49 3.45 4.23 -15.50
N LEU A 50 2.40 4.93 -15.94
CA LEU A 50 1.02 4.61 -15.60
C LEU A 50 0.64 3.21 -16.08
N LYS A 51 0.96 2.87 -17.34
CA LYS A 51 0.76 1.52 -17.89
C LYS A 51 1.45 0.46 -17.03
N LYS A 52 2.71 0.69 -16.67
CA LYS A 52 3.49 -0.22 -15.83
C LYS A 52 2.89 -0.42 -14.44
N ILE A 53 2.39 0.66 -13.82
CA ILE A 53 1.69 0.58 -12.53
C ILE A 53 0.45 -0.30 -12.66
N PHE A 54 -0.39 -0.05 -13.65
CA PHE A 54 -1.60 -0.84 -13.88
C PHE A 54 -1.29 -2.33 -14.04
N GLU A 55 -0.36 -2.68 -14.93
CA GLU A 55 0.04 -4.06 -15.21
C GLU A 55 0.58 -4.77 -13.96
N LYS A 56 1.44 -4.07 -13.19
CA LYS A 56 2.08 -4.65 -12.01
C LYS A 56 1.12 -4.80 -10.84
N VAL A 57 0.25 -3.83 -10.61
CA VAL A 57 -0.78 -3.94 -9.56
C VAL A 57 -1.78 -5.03 -9.90
N SER A 58 -2.24 -5.11 -11.16
CA SER A 58 -3.09 -6.20 -11.62
C SER A 58 -2.44 -7.57 -11.41
N PHE A 59 -1.15 -7.69 -11.77
CA PHE A 59 -0.38 -8.92 -11.52
C PHE A 59 -0.33 -9.29 -10.03
N LEU A 60 -0.06 -8.32 -9.15
CA LEU A 60 -0.01 -8.58 -7.70
C LEU A 60 -1.36 -9.05 -7.16
N VAL A 61 -2.45 -8.45 -7.64
CA VAL A 61 -3.81 -8.85 -7.27
C VAL A 61 -4.12 -10.28 -7.74
N ASP A 62 -3.80 -10.60 -8.99
CA ASP A 62 -4.06 -11.93 -9.56
C ASP A 62 -3.19 -13.03 -8.94
N GLU A 63 -1.93 -12.70 -8.58
CA GLU A 63 -0.98 -13.66 -8.02
C GLU A 63 -1.26 -13.97 -6.55
N TYR A 64 -1.55 -12.95 -5.74
CA TYR A 64 -1.67 -13.10 -4.29
C TYR A 64 -3.10 -13.15 -3.78
N LEU A 65 -4.09 -12.83 -4.61
CA LEU A 65 -5.52 -12.85 -4.30
C LEU A 65 -5.84 -12.16 -2.96
N PRO A 66 -5.48 -10.87 -2.80
CA PRO A 66 -5.74 -10.17 -1.56
C PRO A 66 -7.25 -10.00 -1.31
N ASP A 67 -7.65 -9.99 -0.05
CA ASP A 67 -9.02 -9.71 0.36
C ASP A 67 -9.29 -8.21 0.45
N GLU A 68 -8.28 -7.42 0.79
CA GLU A 68 -8.35 -5.98 0.98
C GLU A 68 -7.06 -5.31 0.53
N VAL A 69 -7.18 -4.04 0.12
CA VAL A 69 -6.04 -3.23 -0.32
C VAL A 69 -5.96 -1.95 0.51
N ALA A 70 -4.77 -1.68 1.03
CA ALA A 70 -4.41 -0.42 1.67
C ALA A 70 -3.52 0.40 0.75
N ILE A 71 -3.78 1.68 0.61
CA ILE A 71 -2.98 2.56 -0.23
C ILE A 71 -2.60 3.81 0.54
N GLU A 72 -1.33 4.22 0.44
CA GLU A 72 -0.90 5.49 0.99
C GLU A 72 -1.48 6.65 0.16
N ALA A 73 -2.15 7.58 0.84
CA ALA A 73 -2.68 8.77 0.20
C ALA A 73 -1.55 9.72 -0.22
N PRO A 74 -1.65 10.41 -1.36
CA PRO A 74 -0.69 11.42 -1.74
C PRO A 74 -0.67 12.55 -0.71
N PHE A 75 0.53 13.06 -0.43
CA PHE A 75 0.69 14.22 0.45
C PHE A 75 0.71 15.53 -0.35
N PHE A 76 0.33 16.62 0.30
CA PHE A 76 0.40 17.92 -0.30
C PHE A 76 1.85 18.43 -0.33
N GLY A 77 2.40 18.61 -1.53
CA GLY A 77 3.72 19.16 -1.77
C GLY A 77 3.64 20.56 -2.38
N LYS A 78 4.78 21.25 -2.44
CA LYS A 78 4.85 22.59 -3.05
C LYS A 78 4.81 22.56 -4.58
N ASN A 79 5.21 21.44 -5.19
CA ASN A 79 5.26 21.29 -6.65
C ASN A 79 3.96 20.65 -7.17
N VAL A 80 3.11 21.49 -7.76
CA VAL A 80 1.80 21.10 -8.30
C VAL A 80 1.93 20.04 -9.40
N GLN A 81 2.91 20.14 -10.29
CA GLN A 81 3.11 19.15 -11.37
C GLN A 81 3.45 17.77 -10.83
N SER A 82 4.31 17.71 -9.82
CA SER A 82 4.65 16.46 -9.15
C SER A 82 3.42 15.85 -8.45
N MET A 83 2.60 16.68 -7.82
CA MET A 83 1.36 16.23 -7.16
C MET A 83 0.35 15.67 -8.16
N LEU A 84 0.17 16.34 -9.31
CA LEU A 84 -0.72 15.85 -10.37
C LEU A 84 -0.25 14.50 -10.93
N LYS A 85 1.05 14.34 -11.16
CA LYS A 85 1.63 13.06 -11.61
C LYS A 85 1.45 11.96 -10.56
N LEU A 86 1.65 12.28 -9.28
CA LEU A 86 1.45 11.33 -8.18
C LEU A 86 -0.02 10.92 -8.05
N GLY A 87 -0.96 11.86 -8.15
CA GLY A 87 -2.39 11.58 -8.15
C GLY A 87 -2.82 10.66 -9.30
N ARG A 88 -2.25 10.86 -10.52
CA ARG A 88 -2.49 9.96 -11.65
C ARG A 88 -1.95 8.56 -11.37
N ALA A 89 -0.75 8.45 -10.82
CA ALA A 89 -0.15 7.16 -10.47
C ALA A 89 -1.01 6.40 -9.43
N GLN A 90 -1.47 7.10 -8.39
CA GLN A 90 -2.37 6.54 -7.40
C GLN A 90 -3.71 6.10 -8.02
N GLY A 91 -4.33 6.97 -8.82
CA GLY A 91 -5.61 6.66 -9.48
C GLY A 91 -5.54 5.42 -10.36
N VAL A 92 -4.43 5.25 -11.10
CA VAL A 92 -4.20 4.05 -11.92
C VAL A 92 -4.02 2.79 -11.05
N ALA A 93 -3.29 2.89 -9.94
CA ALA A 93 -3.16 1.78 -9.00
C ALA A 93 -4.51 1.38 -8.41
N MET A 94 -5.33 2.36 -8.01
CA MET A 94 -6.69 2.13 -7.52
C MET A 94 -7.58 1.50 -8.59
N ALA A 95 -7.55 2.00 -9.83
CA ALA A 95 -8.32 1.44 -10.95
C ALA A 95 -7.97 -0.04 -11.17
N ALA A 96 -6.68 -0.40 -11.15
CA ALA A 96 -6.25 -1.79 -11.29
C ALA A 96 -6.84 -2.70 -10.21
N VAL A 97 -6.90 -2.23 -8.96
CA VAL A 97 -7.52 -2.96 -7.85
C VAL A 97 -9.03 -3.08 -8.02
N LEU A 98 -9.70 -1.97 -8.38
CA LEU A 98 -11.16 -1.90 -8.51
C LEU A 98 -11.70 -2.74 -9.67
N THR A 99 -10.89 -3.03 -10.71
CA THR A 99 -11.30 -3.98 -11.77
C THR A 99 -11.54 -5.40 -11.25
N LYS A 100 -11.12 -5.69 -10.03
CA LYS A 100 -11.31 -6.98 -9.35
C LYS A 100 -12.28 -6.88 -8.17
N ASP A 101 -13.05 -5.80 -8.08
CA ASP A 101 -14.05 -5.54 -7.03
C ASP A 101 -13.49 -5.62 -5.60
N LEU A 102 -12.20 -5.33 -5.43
CA LEU A 102 -11.56 -5.36 -4.12
C LEU A 102 -11.74 -4.04 -3.37
N PRO A 103 -12.04 -4.10 -2.07
CA PRO A 103 -12.13 -2.90 -1.25
C PRO A 103 -10.76 -2.24 -1.06
N ILE A 104 -10.74 -0.91 -1.17
CA ILE A 104 -9.54 -0.08 -0.97
C ILE A 104 -9.76 0.85 0.21
N GLN A 105 -8.75 0.96 1.05
CA GLN A 105 -8.69 1.97 2.10
C GLN A 105 -7.44 2.84 1.94
N GLU A 106 -7.64 4.15 1.86
CA GLU A 106 -6.55 5.13 1.86
C GLU A 106 -6.14 5.51 3.29
N TYR A 107 -4.84 5.69 3.48
CA TYR A 107 -4.26 6.18 4.73
C TYR A 107 -3.27 7.30 4.48
N ALA A 108 -3.42 8.41 5.22
CA ALA A 108 -2.43 9.48 5.19
C ALA A 108 -1.06 8.97 5.70
N PRO A 109 0.08 9.44 5.15
CA PRO A 109 1.42 9.03 5.58
C PRO A 109 1.63 9.14 7.10
N ARG A 110 1.14 10.22 7.70
CA ARG A 110 1.22 10.41 9.15
C ARG A 110 0.43 9.38 9.94
N LYS A 111 -0.73 8.94 9.42
CA LYS A 111 -1.56 7.90 10.04
C LYS A 111 -0.85 6.54 10.01
N ILE A 112 -0.20 6.22 8.89
CA ILE A 112 0.59 4.98 8.75
C ILE A 112 1.71 4.96 9.78
N LYS A 113 2.50 6.03 9.87
CA LYS A 113 3.59 6.16 10.86
C LYS A 113 3.08 6.03 12.31
N GLN A 114 2.00 6.73 12.62
CA GLN A 114 1.36 6.68 13.93
C GLN A 114 0.90 5.27 14.30
N ALA A 115 0.28 4.56 13.38
CA ALA A 115 -0.22 3.21 13.61
C ALA A 115 0.91 2.20 13.92
N ILE A 116 2.07 2.35 13.27
CA ILE A 116 3.19 1.43 13.38
C ILE A 116 4.10 1.77 14.57
N THR A 117 4.44 3.04 14.75
CA THR A 117 5.47 3.48 15.71
C THR A 117 4.91 4.20 16.94
N GLY A 118 3.63 4.55 16.94
CA GLY A 118 3.04 5.46 17.94
C GLY A 118 3.39 6.94 17.71
N ASN A 119 4.18 7.27 16.67
CA ASN A 119 4.62 8.63 16.36
C ASN A 119 4.43 8.94 14.87
N GLY A 120 3.50 9.86 14.55
CA GLY A 120 3.22 10.29 13.18
C GLY A 120 4.38 11.03 12.47
N ASN A 121 5.41 11.44 13.20
CA ASN A 121 6.62 12.10 12.69
C ASN A 121 7.83 11.16 12.62
N ALA A 122 7.62 9.85 12.81
CA ALA A 122 8.71 8.87 12.74
C ALA A 122 9.45 8.91 11.40
N SER A 123 10.76 8.65 11.42
CA SER A 123 11.56 8.50 10.21
C SER A 123 11.24 7.19 9.49
N LYS A 124 11.62 7.08 8.20
CA LYS A 124 11.49 5.83 7.45
C LYS A 124 12.25 4.67 8.12
N GLU A 125 13.42 4.96 8.68
CA GLU A 125 14.25 3.97 9.39
C GLU A 125 13.57 3.48 10.67
N GLN A 126 12.90 4.36 11.41
CA GLN A 126 12.14 3.99 12.60
C GLN A 126 10.94 3.09 12.24
N VAL A 127 10.21 3.44 11.17
CA VAL A 127 9.11 2.61 10.66
C VAL A 127 9.63 1.24 10.23
N ALA A 128 10.72 1.19 9.45
CA ALA A 128 11.32 -0.06 8.97
C ALA A 128 11.75 -0.98 10.13
N LYS A 129 12.40 -0.44 11.16
CA LYS A 129 12.81 -1.20 12.37
C LYS A 129 11.60 -1.75 13.13
N MET A 130 10.53 -0.96 13.23
CA MET A 130 9.31 -1.43 13.89
C MET A 130 8.63 -2.53 13.08
N LEU A 131 8.56 -2.41 11.75
CA LEU A 131 8.04 -3.46 10.88
C LEU A 131 8.88 -4.75 10.99
N GLN A 132 10.20 -4.64 11.07
CA GLN A 132 11.08 -5.79 11.29
C GLN A 132 10.71 -6.53 12.57
N SER A 133 10.47 -5.81 13.65
CA SER A 133 10.08 -6.39 14.93
C SER A 133 8.68 -7.02 14.88
N LEU A 134 7.68 -6.29 14.36
CA LEU A 134 6.29 -6.73 14.30
C LEU A 134 6.10 -7.99 13.44
N LEU A 135 6.81 -8.06 12.33
CA LEU A 135 6.74 -9.15 11.36
C LEU A 135 7.82 -10.21 11.56
N LYS A 136 8.68 -10.03 12.57
CA LYS A 136 9.81 -10.93 12.91
C LYS A 136 10.73 -11.21 11.70
N LEU A 137 11.03 -10.17 10.93
CA LEU A 137 11.89 -10.30 9.76
C LEU A 137 13.33 -10.50 10.17
N LYS A 138 14.02 -11.47 9.55
CA LYS A 138 15.45 -11.71 9.78
C LYS A 138 16.29 -10.51 9.35
N GLU A 139 15.94 -9.92 8.21
CA GLU A 139 16.62 -8.76 7.62
C GLU A 139 15.58 -7.76 7.10
N LEU A 140 15.94 -6.47 7.13
CA LEU A 140 15.17 -5.42 6.48
C LEU A 140 15.34 -5.51 4.95
N PRO A 141 14.31 -5.16 4.16
CA PRO A 141 14.47 -4.98 2.73
C PRO A 141 15.60 -3.99 2.43
N LYS A 142 16.45 -4.31 1.45
CA LYS A 142 17.60 -3.46 1.07
C LYS A 142 17.19 -2.04 0.66
N LYS A 143 15.98 -1.87 0.16
CA LYS A 143 15.41 -0.57 -0.23
C LYS A 143 14.25 -0.23 0.71
N LEU A 144 14.34 0.92 1.38
CA LEU A 144 13.30 1.39 2.30
C LEU A 144 11.96 1.64 1.60
N ASP A 145 11.94 1.97 0.29
CA ASP A 145 10.71 2.10 -0.47
C ASP A 145 9.86 0.80 -0.49
N ALA A 146 10.50 -0.36 -0.35
CA ALA A 146 9.78 -1.62 -0.20
C ALA A 146 9.03 -1.72 1.13
N THR A 147 9.48 -1.02 2.17
CA THR A 147 8.81 -0.99 3.47
C THR A 147 7.60 -0.08 3.50
N ASP A 148 7.51 0.92 2.61
CA ASP A 148 6.41 1.88 2.61
C ASP A 148 5.07 1.20 2.23
N GLY A 149 5.06 0.35 1.21
CA GLY A 149 3.88 -0.47 0.87
C GLY A 149 3.53 -1.49 1.98
N LEU A 150 4.55 -2.10 2.58
CA LEU A 150 4.35 -3.01 3.70
C LEU A 150 3.76 -2.29 4.92
N ALA A 151 4.20 -1.04 5.17
CA ALA A 151 3.66 -0.20 6.23
C ALA A 151 2.17 0.10 6.05
N ALA A 152 1.72 0.35 4.80
CA ALA A 152 0.31 0.56 4.51
C ALA A 152 -0.53 -0.69 4.86
N ALA A 153 -0.07 -1.89 4.51
CA ALA A 153 -0.75 -3.14 4.83
C ALA A 153 -0.84 -3.37 6.36
N VAL A 154 0.25 -3.14 7.09
CA VAL A 154 0.30 -3.29 8.56
C VAL A 154 -0.59 -2.24 9.25
N CYS A 155 -0.59 -1.00 8.76
CA CYS A 155 -1.50 0.04 9.24
C CYS A 155 -2.96 -0.40 9.10
N HIS A 156 -3.33 -0.95 7.96
CA HIS A 156 -4.69 -1.45 7.70
C HIS A 156 -5.09 -2.55 8.67
N PHE A 157 -4.21 -3.48 8.95
CA PHE A 157 -4.44 -4.51 9.98
C PHE A 157 -4.74 -3.90 11.35
N PHE A 158 -3.95 -2.92 11.80
CA PHE A 158 -4.17 -2.26 13.10
C PHE A 158 -5.45 -1.42 13.15
N GLN A 159 -5.96 -0.93 12.02
CA GLN A 159 -7.24 -0.22 11.95
C GLN A 159 -8.44 -1.19 11.91
N GLY A 160 -8.22 -2.50 11.92
CA GLY A 160 -9.27 -3.53 11.92
C GLY A 160 -10.01 -3.67 10.60
N GLY A 161 -9.45 -3.15 9.50
CA GLY A 161 -10.05 -3.24 8.17
C GLY A 161 -11.40 -2.50 8.04
N LYS A 162 -11.77 -1.66 9.01
CA LYS A 162 -13.02 -0.88 8.93
C LYS A 162 -12.82 0.30 7.99
N PRO A 163 -13.69 0.47 6.98
CA PRO A 163 -13.72 1.72 6.23
C PRO A 163 -13.95 2.88 7.19
N ASP A 164 -13.26 3.98 6.95
CA ASP A 164 -13.51 5.22 7.69
C ASP A 164 -15.00 5.57 7.52
N SER A 165 -15.74 5.74 8.62
CA SER A 165 -17.20 5.85 8.66
C SER A 165 -17.80 7.06 7.93
N GLY A 166 -17.01 7.74 7.10
CA GLY A 166 -17.40 8.89 6.28
C GLY A 166 -17.36 8.67 4.76
N LYS A 167 -16.94 7.50 4.26
CA LYS A 167 -16.85 7.29 2.80
C LYS A 167 -18.01 6.45 2.29
N LYS A 168 -18.76 7.01 1.32
CA LYS A 168 -19.81 6.32 0.57
C LYS A 168 -19.23 5.09 -0.12
N ASN A 169 -19.93 3.96 -0.02
CA ASN A 169 -19.65 2.79 -0.84
C ASN A 169 -19.80 3.15 -2.32
N TYR A 170 -18.87 2.72 -3.15
CA TYR A 170 -18.90 2.90 -4.60
C TYR A 170 -20.09 2.15 -5.28
N SER A 171 -20.82 1.32 -4.54
CA SER A 171 -22.03 0.63 -5.00
C SER A 171 -23.26 1.54 -5.20
N ASP A 172 -23.17 2.83 -4.82
CA ASP A 172 -24.29 3.78 -4.92
C ASP A 172 -24.27 4.59 -6.23
N TRP A 173 -23.61 4.10 -7.27
CA TRP A 173 -23.46 4.78 -8.58
C TRP A 173 -24.35 4.18 -9.68
N ASP A 174 -25.37 3.40 -9.34
CA ASP A 174 -26.44 2.94 -10.25
C ASP A 174 -27.57 3.96 -10.38
#